data_59a11ee68f7dc9c8d29c7be3c9b59ee5
#
_entry.id   59a11ee68f7dc9c8d29c7be3c9b59ee5
#
_cell.length_a   1.000
_cell.length_b   1.000
_cell.length_c   1.000
_cell.angle_alpha   90.00
_cell.angle_beta   90.00
_cell.angle_gamma   90.00
#
_symmetry.space_group_name_H-M   'P 1'
#
loop_
_entity.id
_entity.type
_entity.pdbx_description
1 polymer ?
#
loop_
_entity_poly.entity_id
_entity_poly.type
_entity_poly.pdbx_seq_one_letter_code
_entity_poly.pdbx_strand_id
1 'polypeptide(L)'
;VFTNGRTEANIKIKEAELRTELRDYDNTLINALYEVDDAYSQCSALEKQGKKLKEGERNSAELTKSAEKLFGNDAVTFDRIIRAKDQTYSFRKAIIQNELGRHLSLIYLAKSLGGGWKADSGK
;
A
#
# COMPACT_ATOMS: atom_id res chain seq x y z
N VAL A 1 -47.89 21.10 36.45
CA VAL A 1 -48.29 21.50 35.09
C VAL A 1 -47.12 22.03 34.26
N PHE A 2 -46.00 22.48 34.85
CA PHE A 2 -44.83 23.00 34.12
C PHE A 2 -43.74 21.95 33.77
N THR A 3 -43.89 20.70 34.12
CA THR A 3 -42.91 19.62 33.84
C THR A 3 -43.04 18.99 32.45
N ASN A 4 -44.18 19.07 31.80
CA ASN A 4 -44.43 18.44 30.50
C ASN A 4 -43.57 19.06 29.38
N GLY A 5 -43.43 20.39 29.33
CA GLY A 5 -42.60 21.04 28.31
C GLY A 5 -41.09 20.76 28.48
N ARG A 6 -40.64 20.59 29.71
CA ARG A 6 -39.23 20.24 30.00
C ARG A 6 -38.90 18.80 29.62
N THR A 7 -39.85 17.89 29.87
CA THR A 7 -39.70 16.48 29.47
C THR A 7 -39.72 16.33 27.96
N GLU A 8 -40.61 17.03 27.26
CA GLU A 8 -40.68 17.00 25.78
C GLU A 8 -39.42 17.60 25.14
N ALA A 9 -38.88 18.70 25.70
CA ALA A 9 -37.61 19.27 25.26
C ALA A 9 -36.43 18.29 25.47
N ASN A 10 -36.39 17.61 26.60
CA ASN A 10 -35.36 16.60 26.88
C ASN A 10 -35.47 15.40 25.91
N ILE A 11 -36.66 14.97 25.55
CA ILE A 11 -36.85 13.89 24.55
C ILE A 11 -36.30 14.33 23.19
N LYS A 12 -36.62 15.54 22.73
CA LYS A 12 -36.09 16.08 21.46
C LYS A 12 -34.58 16.20 21.44
N ILE A 13 -33.98 16.60 22.57
CA ILE A 13 -32.51 16.63 22.73
C ILE A 13 -31.95 15.22 22.57
N LYS A 14 -32.50 14.22 23.23
CA LYS A 14 -32.04 12.82 23.15
C LYS A 14 -32.24 12.23 21.78
N GLU A 15 -33.32 12.56 21.08
CA GLU A 15 -33.49 12.16 19.68
C GLU A 15 -32.48 12.81 18.74
N ALA A 16 -32.09 14.07 18.96
CA ALA A 16 -31.07 14.77 18.21
C ALA A 16 -29.67 14.17 18.48
N GLU A 17 -29.35 13.88 19.74
CA GLU A 17 -28.13 13.17 20.12
C GLU A 17 -28.05 11.80 19.44
N LEU A 18 -29.09 10.99 19.49
CA LEU A 18 -29.15 9.69 18.83
C LEU A 18 -28.92 9.79 17.31
N ARG A 19 -29.55 10.78 16.66
CA ARG A 19 -29.31 11.00 15.21
C ARG A 19 -27.87 11.38 14.91
N THR A 20 -27.23 12.15 15.77
CA THR A 20 -25.82 12.51 15.64
C THR A 20 -24.93 11.27 15.78
N GLU A 21 -25.16 10.47 16.82
CA GLU A 21 -24.44 9.21 17.04
C GLU A 21 -24.57 8.24 15.88
N LEU A 22 -25.78 8.12 15.29
CA LEU A 22 -26.00 7.27 14.11
C LEU A 22 -25.23 7.77 12.89
N ARG A 23 -25.19 9.08 12.66
CA ARG A 23 -24.39 9.66 11.57
C ARG A 23 -22.88 9.45 11.78
N ASP A 24 -22.42 9.59 13.00
CA ASP A 24 -21.01 9.39 13.36
C ASP A 24 -20.63 7.91 13.18
N TYR A 25 -21.53 6.99 13.53
CA TYR A 25 -21.36 5.57 13.25
C TYR A 25 -21.28 5.30 11.74
N ASP A 26 -22.21 5.83 10.95
CA ASP A 26 -22.20 5.66 9.49
C ASP A 26 -20.94 6.22 8.86
N ASN A 27 -20.49 7.41 9.28
CA ASN A 27 -19.25 8.01 8.81
C ASN A 27 -18.03 7.16 9.18
N THR A 28 -18.01 6.63 10.40
CA THR A 28 -16.92 5.75 10.85
C THR A 28 -16.86 4.48 10.02
N LEU A 29 -18.01 3.85 9.73
CA LEU A 29 -18.10 2.66 8.90
C LEU A 29 -17.63 2.93 7.46
N ILE A 30 -18.09 4.04 6.87
CA ILE A 30 -17.69 4.44 5.52
C ILE A 30 -16.18 4.70 5.46
N ASN A 31 -15.61 5.40 6.42
CA ASN A 31 -14.17 5.65 6.49
C ASN A 31 -13.37 4.36 6.63
N ALA A 32 -13.82 3.42 7.46
CA ALA A 32 -13.20 2.11 7.60
C ALA A 32 -13.20 1.32 6.28
N LEU A 33 -14.29 1.38 5.52
CA LEU A 33 -14.36 0.74 4.19
C LEU A 33 -13.39 1.38 3.19
N TYR A 34 -13.29 2.72 3.18
CA TYR A 34 -12.31 3.41 2.34
C TYR A 34 -10.87 3.05 2.72
N GLU A 35 -10.54 2.97 3.99
CA GLU A 35 -9.20 2.57 4.45
C GLU A 35 -8.82 1.17 3.96
N VAL A 36 -9.76 0.23 3.97
CA VAL A 36 -9.54 -1.13 3.45
C VAL A 36 -9.34 -1.12 1.93
N ASP A 37 -10.18 -0.38 1.19
CA ASP A 37 -10.10 -0.28 -0.27
C ASP A 37 -8.78 0.37 -0.71
N ASP A 38 -8.38 1.46 -0.07
CA ASP A 38 -7.11 2.13 -0.32
C ASP A 38 -5.92 1.22 -0.04
N ALA A 39 -5.93 0.51 1.09
CA ALA A 39 -4.88 -0.43 1.46
C ALA A 39 -4.76 -1.58 0.45
N TYR A 40 -5.88 -2.14 0.01
CA TYR A 40 -5.91 -3.19 -1.00
C TYR A 40 -5.41 -2.70 -2.36
N SER A 41 -5.86 -1.53 -2.78
CA SER A 41 -5.43 -0.90 -4.02
C SER A 41 -3.93 -0.64 -4.04
N GLN A 42 -3.37 -0.16 -2.93
CA GLN A 42 -1.94 0.06 -2.77
C GLN A 42 -1.15 -1.26 -2.83
N CYS A 43 -1.61 -2.33 -2.18
CA CYS A 43 -0.99 -3.65 -2.27
C CYS A 43 -0.94 -4.15 -3.72
N SER A 44 -2.05 -4.04 -4.45
CA SER A 44 -2.16 -4.45 -5.84
C SER A 44 -1.24 -3.63 -6.76
N ALA A 45 -1.17 -2.32 -6.55
CA ALA A 45 -0.29 -1.44 -7.32
C ALA A 45 1.19 -1.79 -7.11
N LEU A 46 1.62 -1.99 -5.86
CA LEU A 46 3.00 -2.37 -5.52
C LEU A 46 3.37 -3.75 -6.06
N GLU A 47 2.44 -4.70 -6.09
CA GLU A 47 2.68 -6.00 -6.71
C GLU A 47 2.94 -5.88 -8.23
N LYS A 48 2.09 -5.10 -8.93
CA LYS A 48 2.26 -4.85 -10.37
C LYS A 48 3.56 -4.11 -10.66
N GLN A 49 3.91 -3.12 -9.84
CA GLN A 49 5.16 -2.37 -9.94
C GLN A 49 6.36 -3.29 -9.74
N GLY A 50 6.32 -4.17 -8.73
CA GLY A 50 7.39 -5.13 -8.45
C GLY A 50 7.67 -6.06 -9.63
N LYS A 51 6.64 -6.55 -10.33
CA LYS A 51 6.80 -7.36 -11.55
C LYS A 51 7.55 -6.60 -12.65
N LYS A 52 7.17 -5.33 -12.88
CA LYS A 52 7.84 -4.46 -13.89
C LYS A 52 9.29 -4.14 -13.51
N LEU A 53 9.56 -3.89 -12.24
CA LEU A 53 10.92 -3.64 -11.76
C LEU A 53 11.84 -4.85 -11.93
N LYS A 54 11.35 -6.06 -11.66
CA LYS A 54 12.10 -7.32 -11.87
C LYS A 54 12.37 -7.57 -13.35
N GLU A 55 11.42 -7.26 -14.23
CA GLU A 55 11.62 -7.32 -15.67
C GLU A 55 12.67 -6.28 -16.13
N GLY A 56 12.60 -5.05 -15.64
CA GLY A 56 13.59 -4.00 -15.91
C GLY A 56 14.99 -4.38 -15.44
N GLU A 57 15.12 -4.97 -14.26
CA GLU A 57 16.41 -5.46 -13.73
C GLU A 57 16.98 -6.54 -14.63
N ARG A 58 16.19 -7.53 -15.04
CA ARG A 58 16.62 -8.59 -15.94
C ARG A 58 17.13 -8.03 -17.27
N ASN A 59 16.37 -7.16 -17.89
CA ASN A 59 16.74 -6.54 -19.16
C ASN A 59 18.03 -5.71 -19.03
N SER A 60 18.16 -4.94 -17.94
CA SER A 60 19.35 -4.14 -17.65
C SER A 60 20.59 -5.03 -17.40
N ALA A 61 20.43 -6.17 -16.71
CA ALA A 61 21.50 -7.13 -16.49
C ALA A 61 21.97 -7.77 -17.80
N GLU A 62 21.06 -8.08 -18.73
CA GLU A 62 21.40 -8.59 -20.06
C GLU A 62 22.17 -7.55 -20.89
N LEU A 63 21.76 -6.29 -20.85
CA LEU A 63 22.49 -5.18 -21.49
C LEU A 63 23.89 -5.01 -20.89
N THR A 64 24.03 -5.15 -19.59
CA THR A 64 25.34 -5.10 -18.91
C THR A 64 26.27 -6.20 -19.41
N LYS A 65 25.78 -7.46 -19.48
CA LYS A 65 26.55 -8.60 -20.03
C LYS A 65 26.95 -8.38 -21.49
N SER A 66 26.06 -7.80 -22.30
CA SER A 66 26.33 -7.47 -23.70
C SER A 66 27.40 -6.39 -23.81
N ALA A 67 27.36 -5.35 -22.98
CA ALA A 67 28.36 -4.31 -22.94
C ALA A 67 29.74 -4.86 -22.51
N GLU A 68 29.80 -5.76 -21.54
CA GLU A 68 31.04 -6.43 -21.10
C GLU A 68 31.67 -7.26 -22.23
N LYS A 69 30.86 -8.00 -23.00
CA LYS A 69 31.34 -8.77 -24.16
C LYS A 69 31.90 -7.88 -25.27
N LEU A 70 31.22 -6.76 -25.56
CA LEU A 70 31.64 -5.79 -26.57
C LEU A 70 32.91 -5.04 -26.15
N PHE A 71 33.11 -4.79 -24.87
CA PHE A 71 34.33 -4.19 -24.35
C PHE A 71 35.56 -5.10 -24.59
N GLY A 72 35.39 -6.42 -24.40
CA GLY A 72 36.47 -7.38 -24.72
C GLY A 72 36.92 -7.38 -26.18
N ASN A 73 36.11 -6.78 -27.07
CA ASN A 73 36.39 -6.64 -28.52
C ASN A 73 36.70 -5.15 -28.90
N ASP A 74 37.03 -4.30 -27.95
CA ASP A 74 37.29 -2.85 -28.13
C ASP A 74 36.14 -2.06 -28.80
N ALA A 75 34.92 -2.62 -28.80
CA ALA A 75 33.75 -2.03 -29.45
C ALA A 75 32.99 -1.03 -28.57
N VAL A 76 33.24 -0.99 -27.27
CA VAL A 76 32.63 -0.06 -26.32
C VAL A 76 33.62 0.46 -25.28
N THR A 77 33.35 1.63 -24.72
CA THR A 77 34.17 2.23 -23.68
C THR A 77 33.84 1.68 -22.29
N PHE A 78 34.82 1.72 -21.39
CA PHE A 78 34.61 1.31 -19.97
C PHE A 78 33.50 2.11 -19.27
N ASP A 79 33.36 3.40 -19.58
CA ASP A 79 32.27 4.25 -19.07
C ASP A 79 30.88 3.66 -19.37
N ARG A 80 30.71 3.08 -20.57
CA ARG A 80 29.43 2.44 -20.95
C ARG A 80 29.10 1.23 -20.08
N ILE A 81 30.11 0.45 -19.69
CA ILE A 81 29.92 -0.67 -18.76
C ILE A 81 29.50 -0.16 -17.38
N ILE A 82 30.17 0.88 -16.87
CA ILE A 82 29.85 1.45 -15.58
C ILE A 82 28.41 1.96 -15.55
N ARG A 83 27.95 2.67 -16.58
CA ARG A 83 26.57 3.15 -16.67
C ARG A 83 25.56 2.00 -16.74
N ALA A 84 25.86 0.94 -17.45
CA ALA A 84 24.99 -0.23 -17.53
C ALA A 84 24.88 -0.93 -16.16
N LYS A 85 25.97 -1.06 -15.41
CA LYS A 85 25.98 -1.59 -14.05
C LYS A 85 25.20 -0.71 -13.10
N ASP A 86 25.40 0.60 -13.14
CA ASP A 86 24.69 1.56 -12.29
C ASP A 86 23.17 1.48 -12.53
N GLN A 87 22.73 1.37 -13.78
CA GLN A 87 21.33 1.13 -14.11
C GLN A 87 20.79 -0.16 -13.48
N THR A 88 21.54 -1.25 -13.54
CA THR A 88 21.15 -2.54 -12.92
C THR A 88 21.04 -2.41 -11.40
N TYR A 89 21.99 -1.73 -10.74
CA TYR A 89 21.93 -1.47 -9.30
C TYR A 89 20.75 -0.58 -8.92
N SER A 90 20.41 0.39 -9.76
CA SER A 90 19.24 1.25 -9.54
C SER A 90 17.94 0.44 -9.54
N PHE A 91 17.78 -0.51 -10.45
CA PHE A 91 16.63 -1.43 -10.42
C PHE A 91 16.63 -2.31 -9.17
N ARG A 92 17.76 -2.86 -8.75
CA ARG A 92 17.85 -3.67 -7.52
C ARG A 92 17.45 -2.88 -6.28
N LYS A 93 17.92 -1.65 -6.17
CA LYS A 93 17.52 -0.73 -5.09
C LYS A 93 16.00 -0.48 -5.12
N ALA A 94 15.44 -0.21 -6.29
CA ALA A 94 14.00 0.03 -6.46
C ALA A 94 13.17 -1.23 -6.11
N ILE A 95 13.65 -2.43 -6.42
CA ILE A 95 12.99 -3.69 -6.03
C ILE A 95 12.93 -3.83 -4.52
N ILE A 96 14.04 -3.59 -3.82
CA ILE A 96 14.08 -3.66 -2.34
C ILE A 96 13.11 -2.65 -1.71
N GLN A 97 13.09 -1.41 -2.23
CA GLN A 97 12.16 -0.38 -1.76
C GLN A 97 10.70 -0.76 -2.02
N ASN A 98 10.40 -1.35 -3.17
CA ASN A 98 9.07 -1.82 -3.52
C ASN A 98 8.64 -2.99 -2.62
N GLU A 99 9.52 -3.94 -2.34
CA GLU A 99 9.24 -5.06 -1.42
C GLU A 99 8.97 -4.56 0.00
N LEU A 100 9.76 -3.62 0.50
CA LEU A 100 9.49 -2.97 1.79
C LEU A 100 8.11 -2.29 1.78
N GLY A 101 7.81 -1.49 0.76
CA GLY A 101 6.50 -0.85 0.61
C GLY A 101 5.36 -1.85 0.60
N ARG A 102 5.52 -2.99 -0.09
CA ARG A 102 4.53 -4.06 -0.14
C ARG A 102 4.30 -4.69 1.23
N HIS A 103 5.35 -4.96 2.01
CA HIS A 103 5.21 -5.49 3.36
C HIS A 103 4.50 -4.51 4.30
N LEU A 104 4.86 -3.22 4.24
CA LEU A 104 4.17 -2.19 5.02
C LEU A 104 2.69 -2.06 4.63
N SER A 105 2.39 -2.13 3.35
CA SER A 105 1.02 -2.09 2.82
C SER A 105 0.18 -3.29 3.28
N LEU A 106 0.76 -4.50 3.34
CA LEU A 106 0.10 -5.68 3.88
C LEU A 106 -0.18 -5.55 5.39
N ILE A 107 0.76 -4.99 6.15
CA ILE A 107 0.56 -4.71 7.58
C ILE A 107 -0.57 -3.69 7.77
N TYR A 108 -0.59 -2.64 6.94
CA TYR A 108 -1.64 -1.63 6.99
C TYR A 108 -3.01 -2.23 6.64
N LEU A 109 -3.09 -3.05 5.60
CA LEU A 109 -4.31 -3.77 5.23
C LEU A 109 -4.81 -4.68 6.37
N ALA A 110 -3.92 -5.46 6.98
CA ALA A 110 -4.27 -6.31 8.12
C ALA A 110 -4.80 -5.48 9.31
N LYS A 111 -4.22 -4.29 9.55
CA LYS A 111 -4.67 -3.37 10.58
C LYS A 111 -6.05 -2.78 10.27
N SER A 112 -6.28 -2.34 9.04
CA SER A 112 -7.56 -1.77 8.58
C SER A 112 -8.70 -2.80 8.64
N LEU A 113 -8.41 -4.09 8.47
CA LEU A 113 -9.36 -5.19 8.64
C LEU A 113 -9.64 -5.53 10.13
N GLY A 114 -9.16 -4.73 11.05
CA GLY A 114 -9.42 -4.89 12.48
C GLY A 114 -8.39 -5.73 13.23
N GLY A 115 -7.22 -5.94 12.68
CA GLY A 115 -6.05 -6.64 13.19
C GLY A 115 -6.23 -7.49 14.45
N GLY A 116 -5.88 -8.75 14.42
CA GLY A 116 -5.92 -9.61 15.61
C GLY A 116 -6.88 -10.79 15.56
N TRP A 117 -7.49 -11.09 14.41
CA TRP A 117 -8.14 -12.37 14.24
C TRP A 117 -7.07 -13.48 14.23
N LYS A 118 -7.11 -14.29 15.28
CA LYS A 118 -6.35 -15.53 15.31
C LYS A 118 -7.01 -16.46 14.30
N ALA A 119 -6.24 -16.97 13.34
CA ALA A 119 -6.70 -18.14 12.59
C ALA A 119 -7.04 -19.21 13.64
N ASP A 120 -8.32 -19.56 13.75
CA ASP A 120 -8.76 -20.65 14.61
C ASP A 120 -8.05 -21.90 14.05
N SER A 121 -7.00 -22.33 14.73
CA SER A 121 -6.37 -23.60 14.45
C SER A 121 -7.38 -24.66 14.89
N GLY A 122 -8.28 -25.00 13.94
CA GLY A 122 -9.26 -26.06 14.13
C GLY A 122 -8.58 -27.30 14.67
N LYS A 123 -9.00 -27.63 15.90
CA LYS A 123 -8.80 -28.97 16.46
C LYS A 123 -9.83 -29.91 15.86
#